data_acdb6a61b9dcf5325cbca0eec85a00d2
#
_entry.id   acdb6a61b9dcf5325cbca0eec85a00d2
#
_cell.length_a   1.000
_cell.length_b   1.000
_cell.length_c   1.000
_cell.angle_alpha   90.00
_cell.angle_beta   90.00
_cell.angle_gamma   90.00
#
_symmetry.space_group_name_H-M   'P 1'
#
loop_
_entity.id
_entity.type
_entity.pdbx_description
1 polymer ?
#
loop_
_entity_poly.entity_id
_entity_poly.type
_entity_poly.pdbx_seq_one_letter_code
_entity_poly.pdbx_strand_id
1 'polypeptide(L)'
;VRTDMRRSAAPPRLDDLDRRLGHALQLDGRAAFSRIAEVLGVSDQTVARRWAKLRATGSMRVLGLTEPDVLGETVWLVRVSTTPDAAVPLAEALARRTDTSWVGLMAGGTEVSVVARSGSGRSRDGGEALLLRELPRTPRVLAVTAYCRLHQFFGGAEGLILKSGMLSPEQVAALSPPAPRPPAEPVRLTAEDERLLAVLAQDGRTPVPELVAATGWSASTVRRRMAELRASGVLYFDVEYATHVFDNGLRAAVLLSVPPAKLHATGQALAAHPQVAFACATTGPANLFLTVVVKDSEALYAYLTGPVAELPDVQHVESYPLVRTLKGPGPLPPGPVRG
;
A
#
# COMPACT_ATOMS: atom_id res chain seq x y z
N VAL A 1 -18.46 -19.02 -29.99
CA VAL A 1 -18.45 -19.22 -28.54
C VAL A 1 -18.83 -17.87 -27.92
N ARG A 2 -20.08 -17.75 -27.44
CA ARG A 2 -20.55 -16.54 -26.72
C ARG A 2 -19.94 -16.57 -25.33
N THR A 3 -18.96 -15.70 -25.07
CA THR A 3 -18.46 -15.43 -23.74
C THR A 3 -19.50 -14.61 -23.00
N ASP A 4 -20.17 -15.23 -22.04
CA ASP A 4 -21.12 -14.61 -21.12
C ASP A 4 -20.39 -13.60 -20.22
N MET A 5 -20.27 -12.36 -20.68
CA MET A 5 -19.82 -11.24 -19.86
C MET A 5 -20.94 -10.93 -18.86
N ARG A 6 -20.96 -11.62 -17.72
CA ARG A 6 -21.76 -11.19 -16.59
C ARG A 6 -21.35 -9.74 -16.30
N ARG A 7 -22.23 -8.80 -16.56
CA ARG A 7 -22.15 -7.41 -16.09
C ARG A 7 -22.10 -7.48 -14.56
N SER A 8 -20.89 -7.45 -14.00
CA SER A 8 -20.73 -7.15 -12.59
C SER A 8 -21.33 -5.78 -12.37
N ALA A 9 -22.35 -5.69 -11.52
CA ALA A 9 -22.91 -4.39 -11.12
C ALA A 9 -21.75 -3.50 -10.67
N ALA A 10 -21.73 -2.25 -11.14
CA ALA A 10 -20.72 -1.30 -10.71
C ALA A 10 -20.72 -1.27 -9.17
N PRO A 11 -19.57 -1.47 -8.53
CA PRO A 11 -19.52 -1.53 -7.10
C PRO A 11 -20.03 -0.22 -6.50
N PRO A 12 -20.68 -0.27 -5.34
CA PRO A 12 -21.32 0.89 -4.74
C PRO A 12 -20.28 1.97 -4.44
N ARG A 13 -20.57 3.20 -4.86
CA ARG A 13 -19.78 4.38 -4.43
C ARG A 13 -19.83 4.51 -2.92
N LEU A 14 -18.71 4.90 -2.30
CA LEU A 14 -18.67 5.22 -0.88
C LEU A 14 -19.45 6.51 -0.63
N ASP A 15 -20.36 6.46 0.33
CA ASP A 15 -20.97 7.67 0.87
C ASP A 15 -20.03 8.38 1.87
N ASP A 16 -20.46 9.54 2.37
CA ASP A 16 -19.65 10.34 3.29
C ASP A 16 -19.29 9.58 4.59
N LEU A 17 -20.26 8.84 5.16
CA LEU A 17 -20.01 8.05 6.37
C LEU A 17 -19.03 6.89 6.09
N ASP A 18 -19.09 6.26 4.92
CA ASP A 18 -18.17 5.21 4.51
C ASP A 18 -16.72 5.77 4.40
N ARG A 19 -16.57 6.99 3.84
CA ARG A 19 -15.27 7.69 3.74
C ARG A 19 -14.73 8.07 5.12
N ARG A 20 -15.58 8.61 6.00
CA ARG A 20 -15.21 8.94 7.38
C ARG A 20 -14.82 7.69 8.17
N LEU A 21 -15.53 6.58 7.99
CA LEU A 21 -15.17 5.29 8.58
C LEU A 21 -13.81 4.79 8.06
N GLY A 22 -13.57 4.90 6.75
CA GLY A 22 -12.28 4.56 6.16
C GLY A 22 -11.13 5.41 6.73
N HIS A 23 -11.33 6.72 6.89
CA HIS A 23 -10.36 7.61 7.53
C HIS A 23 -10.09 7.19 8.99
N ALA A 24 -11.14 6.90 9.76
CA ALA A 24 -11.01 6.42 11.14
C ALA A 24 -10.21 5.11 11.24
N LEU A 25 -10.46 4.17 10.33
CA LEU A 25 -9.76 2.88 10.26
C LEU A 25 -8.32 3.02 9.75
N GLN A 26 -8.01 4.04 8.95
CA GLN A 26 -6.64 4.35 8.56
C GLN A 26 -5.83 4.86 9.76
N LEU A 27 -6.42 5.65 10.65
CA LEU A 27 -5.77 6.12 11.88
C LEU A 27 -5.53 4.96 12.86
N ASP A 28 -6.54 4.16 13.12
CA ASP A 28 -6.40 2.91 13.92
C ASP A 28 -7.27 1.80 13.35
N GLY A 29 -6.66 0.93 12.55
CA GLY A 29 -7.33 -0.20 11.90
C GLY A 29 -7.97 -1.20 12.85
N ARG A 30 -7.63 -1.18 14.15
CA ARG A 30 -8.22 -2.02 15.19
C ARG A 30 -9.03 -1.24 16.23
N ALA A 31 -9.28 0.03 16.02
CA ALA A 31 -10.16 0.79 16.92
C ALA A 31 -11.49 0.06 17.15
N ALA A 32 -11.98 0.09 18.38
CA ALA A 32 -13.30 -0.44 18.69
C ALA A 32 -14.39 0.33 17.94
N PHE A 33 -15.40 -0.37 17.44
CA PHE A 33 -16.48 0.31 16.72
C PHE A 33 -17.23 1.31 17.59
N SER A 34 -17.35 1.05 18.91
CA SER A 34 -17.90 2.00 19.87
C SER A 34 -17.11 3.32 19.91
N ARG A 35 -15.78 3.26 19.92
CA ARG A 35 -14.92 4.47 19.88
C ARG A 35 -15.07 5.23 18.57
N ILE A 36 -15.09 4.52 17.43
CA ILE A 36 -15.32 5.13 16.13
C ILE A 36 -16.71 5.77 16.10
N ALA A 37 -17.73 5.10 16.59
CA ALA A 37 -19.11 5.57 16.64
C ALA A 37 -19.26 6.86 17.46
N GLU A 38 -18.64 6.91 18.65
CA GLU A 38 -18.57 8.09 19.51
C GLU A 38 -17.98 9.29 18.75
N VAL A 39 -16.82 9.12 18.10
CA VAL A 39 -16.14 10.19 17.36
C VAL A 39 -16.92 10.63 16.13
N LEU A 40 -17.57 9.70 15.41
CA LEU A 40 -18.36 10.01 14.23
C LEU A 40 -19.77 10.52 14.51
N GLY A 41 -20.24 10.46 15.76
CA GLY A 41 -21.59 10.87 16.18
C GLY A 41 -22.68 9.93 15.65
N VAL A 42 -22.41 8.61 15.58
CA VAL A 42 -23.37 7.59 15.13
C VAL A 42 -23.42 6.43 16.13
N SER A 43 -24.35 5.46 15.95
CA SER A 43 -24.34 4.26 16.80
C SER A 43 -23.25 3.27 16.38
N ASP A 44 -22.74 2.48 17.32
CA ASP A 44 -21.78 1.39 17.08
C ASP A 44 -22.35 0.32 16.14
N GLN A 45 -23.65 0.04 16.22
CA GLN A 45 -24.35 -0.84 15.30
C GLN A 45 -24.31 -0.30 13.85
N THR A 46 -24.40 1.02 13.67
CA THR A 46 -24.28 1.66 12.35
C THR A 46 -22.87 1.46 11.78
N VAL A 47 -21.82 1.69 12.59
CA VAL A 47 -20.44 1.45 12.20
C VAL A 47 -20.22 -0.02 11.83
N ALA A 48 -20.65 -0.95 12.69
CA ALA A 48 -20.50 -2.40 12.45
C ALA A 48 -21.20 -2.85 11.15
N ARG A 49 -22.41 -2.39 10.90
CA ARG A 49 -23.17 -2.71 9.68
C ARG A 49 -22.48 -2.14 8.42
N ARG A 50 -21.99 -0.89 8.50
CA ARG A 50 -21.26 -0.26 7.38
C ARG A 50 -19.99 -1.02 7.07
N TRP A 51 -19.18 -1.32 8.08
CA TRP A 51 -17.98 -2.12 7.93
C TRP A 51 -18.25 -3.48 7.31
N ALA A 52 -19.25 -4.21 7.80
CA ALA A 52 -19.63 -5.52 7.27
C ALA A 52 -20.01 -5.43 5.78
N LYS A 53 -20.74 -4.40 5.36
CA LYS A 53 -21.08 -4.15 3.95
C LYS A 53 -19.84 -3.87 3.12
N LEU A 54 -18.95 -2.95 3.54
CA LEU A 54 -17.75 -2.56 2.81
C LEU A 54 -16.79 -3.74 2.61
N ARG A 55 -16.65 -4.56 3.66
CA ARG A 55 -15.85 -5.79 3.61
C ARG A 55 -16.46 -6.84 2.66
N ALA A 56 -17.76 -7.09 2.76
CA ALA A 56 -18.45 -8.09 1.94
C ALA A 56 -18.44 -7.75 0.45
N THR A 57 -18.48 -6.46 0.10
CA THR A 57 -18.39 -5.98 -1.30
C THR A 57 -16.96 -5.90 -1.80
N GLY A 58 -15.95 -6.15 -0.96
CA GLY A 58 -14.54 -5.95 -1.29
C GLY A 58 -14.15 -4.48 -1.52
N SER A 59 -15.02 -3.53 -1.14
CA SER A 59 -14.76 -2.10 -1.32
C SER A 59 -13.66 -1.58 -0.39
N MET A 60 -13.50 -2.22 0.77
CA MET A 60 -12.52 -1.83 1.79
C MET A 60 -12.10 -3.05 2.60
N ARG A 61 -10.81 -3.13 2.92
CA ARG A 61 -10.28 -4.09 3.91
C ARG A 61 -9.16 -3.45 4.73
N VAL A 62 -9.04 -3.84 5.97
CA VAL A 62 -7.92 -3.46 6.85
C VAL A 62 -6.86 -4.54 6.77
N LEU A 63 -5.61 -4.15 6.57
CA LEU A 63 -4.46 -5.03 6.53
C LEU A 63 -3.52 -4.69 7.69
N GLY A 64 -2.90 -5.70 8.31
CA GLY A 64 -1.78 -5.50 9.23
C GLY A 64 -0.48 -5.74 8.48
N LEU A 65 0.26 -4.69 8.22
CA LEU A 65 1.48 -4.70 7.40
C LEU A 65 2.71 -4.42 8.25
N THR A 66 3.87 -4.76 7.71
CA THR A 66 5.15 -4.52 8.38
C THR A 66 5.92 -3.38 7.74
N GLU A 67 6.57 -2.55 8.58
CA GLU A 67 7.46 -1.50 8.12
C GLU A 67 8.85 -2.08 7.80
N PRO A 68 9.27 -2.06 6.53
CA PRO A 68 10.53 -2.66 6.10
C PRO A 68 11.76 -2.06 6.80
N ASP A 69 11.79 -0.74 6.99
CA ASP A 69 12.95 -0.05 7.57
C ASP A 69 13.20 -0.50 9.02
N VAL A 70 12.13 -0.74 9.79
CA VAL A 70 12.24 -1.23 11.19
C VAL A 70 12.70 -2.69 11.24
N LEU A 71 12.49 -3.46 10.17
CA LEU A 71 12.97 -4.83 10.02
C LEU A 71 14.36 -4.92 9.39
N GLY A 72 14.95 -3.80 8.95
CA GLY A 72 16.21 -3.78 8.22
C GLY A 72 16.10 -4.38 6.82
N GLU A 73 14.92 -4.32 6.21
CA GLU A 73 14.68 -4.76 4.84
C GLU A 73 14.97 -3.66 3.84
N THR A 74 15.53 -4.03 2.70
CA THR A 74 15.69 -3.14 1.55
C THR A 74 14.47 -3.25 0.64
N VAL A 75 13.93 -2.10 0.23
CA VAL A 75 12.79 -2.00 -0.68
C VAL A 75 13.27 -1.59 -2.06
N TRP A 76 12.85 -2.34 -3.06
CA TRP A 76 13.16 -2.12 -4.46
C TRP A 76 11.88 -1.79 -5.23
N LEU A 77 11.89 -0.65 -5.93
CA LEU A 77 10.89 -0.29 -6.93
C LEU A 77 11.40 -0.81 -8.27
N VAL A 78 10.74 -1.80 -8.84
CA VAL A 78 11.21 -2.52 -10.03
C VAL A 78 10.28 -2.27 -11.19
N ARG A 79 10.86 -1.94 -12.34
CA ARG A 79 10.19 -1.86 -13.64
C ARG A 79 10.74 -2.94 -14.54
N VAL A 80 9.86 -3.73 -15.11
CA VAL A 80 10.21 -4.83 -16.00
C VAL A 80 9.54 -4.60 -17.35
N SER A 81 10.34 -4.28 -18.35
CA SER A 81 9.87 -4.19 -19.75
C SER A 81 9.80 -5.59 -20.34
N THR A 82 8.71 -5.90 -21.03
CA THR A 82 8.45 -7.23 -21.61
C THR A 82 7.90 -7.12 -23.02
N THR A 83 7.84 -8.25 -23.72
CA THR A 83 6.97 -8.34 -24.89
C THR A 83 5.50 -8.25 -24.47
N PRO A 84 4.60 -7.69 -25.32
CA PRO A 84 3.19 -7.43 -24.92
C PRO A 84 2.44 -8.65 -24.42
N ASP A 85 2.72 -9.83 -24.97
CA ASP A 85 2.09 -11.10 -24.59
C ASP A 85 2.60 -11.68 -23.26
N ALA A 86 3.76 -11.23 -22.75
CA ALA A 86 4.37 -11.71 -21.52
C ALA A 86 4.00 -10.86 -20.29
N ALA A 87 3.56 -9.62 -20.47
CA ALA A 87 3.35 -8.68 -19.36
C ALA A 87 2.32 -9.18 -18.36
N VAL A 88 1.14 -9.61 -18.81
CA VAL A 88 0.06 -10.08 -17.92
C VAL A 88 0.46 -11.35 -17.16
N PRO A 89 0.95 -12.42 -17.83
CA PRO A 89 1.42 -13.62 -17.12
C PRO A 89 2.52 -13.35 -16.10
N LEU A 90 3.49 -12.48 -16.44
CA LEU A 90 4.55 -12.09 -15.51
C LEU A 90 3.99 -11.33 -14.30
N ALA A 91 3.11 -10.35 -14.52
CA ALA A 91 2.50 -9.59 -13.44
C ALA A 91 1.68 -10.50 -12.51
N GLU A 92 0.94 -11.48 -13.04
CA GLU A 92 0.22 -12.48 -12.25
C GLU A 92 1.16 -13.38 -11.44
N ALA A 93 2.29 -13.79 -12.01
CA ALA A 93 3.30 -14.58 -11.30
C ALA A 93 3.92 -13.77 -10.14
N LEU A 94 4.29 -12.51 -10.40
CA LEU A 94 4.81 -11.61 -9.38
C LEU A 94 3.79 -11.30 -8.29
N ALA A 95 2.51 -11.16 -8.63
CA ALA A 95 1.45 -10.90 -7.65
C ALA A 95 1.24 -12.05 -6.66
N ARG A 96 1.52 -13.29 -7.04
CA ARG A 96 1.41 -14.47 -6.14
C ARG A 96 2.57 -14.60 -5.13
N ARG A 97 3.67 -13.90 -5.33
CA ARG A 97 4.83 -13.96 -4.42
C ARG A 97 4.53 -13.25 -3.10
N THR A 98 5.16 -13.72 -2.01
CA THR A 98 5.02 -13.13 -0.67
C THR A 98 5.97 -11.96 -0.42
N ASP A 99 7.08 -11.89 -1.17
CA ASP A 99 8.12 -10.87 -1.10
C ASP A 99 7.88 -9.67 -2.02
N THR A 100 6.72 -9.61 -2.70
CA THR A 100 6.31 -8.51 -3.57
C THR A 100 5.04 -7.85 -3.11
N SER A 101 4.87 -6.59 -3.49
CA SER A 101 3.64 -5.79 -3.33
C SER A 101 3.50 -4.83 -4.52
N TRP A 102 2.35 -4.15 -4.61
CA TRP A 102 2.10 -3.11 -5.60
C TRP A 102 2.44 -3.54 -7.04
N VAL A 103 1.95 -4.72 -7.43
CA VAL A 103 2.15 -5.23 -8.79
C VAL A 103 1.12 -4.62 -9.73
N GLY A 104 1.59 -4.00 -10.82
CA GLY A 104 0.74 -3.36 -11.80
C GLY A 104 1.30 -3.39 -13.22
N LEU A 105 0.42 -3.14 -14.19
CA LEU A 105 0.75 -2.96 -15.59
C LEU A 105 0.80 -1.47 -15.91
N MET A 106 1.86 -1.02 -16.58
CA MET A 106 2.12 0.36 -16.99
C MET A 106 2.38 0.44 -18.49
N ALA A 107 2.62 1.65 -18.99
CA ALA A 107 3.08 1.91 -20.36
C ALA A 107 2.25 1.17 -21.42
N GLY A 108 0.91 1.26 -21.34
CA GLY A 108 0.03 0.59 -22.29
C GLY A 108 0.01 -0.94 -22.19
N GLY A 109 0.55 -1.52 -21.10
CA GLY A 109 0.57 -2.96 -20.85
C GLY A 109 1.84 -3.67 -21.33
N THR A 110 2.93 -2.92 -21.60
CA THR A 110 4.23 -3.47 -21.97
C THR A 110 5.26 -3.45 -20.85
N GLU A 111 4.92 -2.81 -19.72
CA GLU A 111 5.76 -2.77 -18.53
C GLU A 111 5.00 -3.29 -17.32
N VAL A 112 5.72 -4.02 -16.46
CA VAL A 112 5.26 -4.45 -15.14
C VAL A 112 6.00 -3.65 -14.08
N SER A 113 5.25 -3.00 -13.18
CA SER A 113 5.81 -2.44 -11.95
C SER A 113 5.60 -3.40 -10.80
N VAL A 114 6.58 -3.51 -9.93
CA VAL A 114 6.51 -4.31 -8.71
C VAL A 114 7.40 -3.70 -7.62
N VAL A 115 6.93 -3.74 -6.39
CA VAL A 115 7.74 -3.45 -5.20
C VAL A 115 8.21 -4.79 -4.64
N ALA A 116 9.52 -4.96 -4.50
CA ALA A 116 10.13 -6.17 -3.93
C ALA A 116 10.86 -5.82 -2.63
N ARG A 117 10.86 -6.75 -1.66
CA ARG A 117 11.57 -6.63 -0.38
C ARG A 117 12.67 -7.67 -0.28
N SER A 118 13.82 -7.27 0.27
CA SER A 118 14.95 -8.17 0.51
C SER A 118 15.65 -7.80 1.83
N GLY A 119 16.31 -8.76 2.47
CA GLY A 119 17.25 -8.49 3.55
C GLY A 119 16.94 -9.06 4.93
N SER A 120 15.74 -9.50 5.28
CA SER A 120 15.44 -10.11 6.58
C SER A 120 14.38 -11.21 6.54
N GLY A 121 14.36 -12.07 7.56
CA GLY A 121 13.36 -13.12 7.76
C GLY A 121 13.22 -14.08 6.58
N ARG A 122 11.97 -14.40 6.23
CA ARG A 122 11.62 -15.30 5.10
C ARG A 122 12.00 -14.75 3.74
N SER A 123 12.17 -13.44 3.63
CA SER A 123 12.53 -12.76 2.37
C SER A 123 14.03 -12.54 2.20
N ARG A 124 14.89 -13.13 3.08
CA ARG A 124 16.34 -12.85 3.09
C ARG A 124 17.00 -13.00 1.72
N ASP A 125 16.55 -13.96 0.94
CA ASP A 125 17.06 -14.21 -0.41
C ASP A 125 16.01 -13.88 -1.51
N GLY A 126 14.76 -13.61 -1.13
CA GLY A 126 13.64 -13.53 -2.08
C GLY A 126 13.77 -12.38 -3.08
N GLY A 127 13.84 -11.16 -2.60
CA GLY A 127 13.95 -9.98 -3.48
C GLY A 127 15.27 -9.93 -4.24
N GLU A 128 16.38 -10.34 -3.63
CA GLU A 128 17.68 -10.45 -4.30
C GLU A 128 17.66 -11.55 -5.37
N ALA A 129 17.11 -12.73 -5.03
CA ALA A 129 16.94 -13.82 -5.98
C ALA A 129 16.03 -13.41 -7.15
N LEU A 130 14.94 -12.69 -6.89
CA LEU A 130 14.07 -12.15 -7.92
C LEU A 130 14.83 -11.25 -8.89
N LEU A 131 15.59 -10.28 -8.37
CA LEU A 131 16.29 -9.29 -9.19
C LEU A 131 17.49 -9.89 -9.95
N LEU A 132 18.29 -10.72 -9.29
CA LEU A 132 19.58 -11.19 -9.84
C LEU A 132 19.48 -12.52 -10.60
N ARG A 133 18.47 -13.34 -10.32
CA ARG A 133 18.38 -14.70 -10.87
C ARG A 133 17.12 -14.95 -11.67
N GLU A 134 15.95 -14.58 -11.14
CA GLU A 134 14.67 -14.96 -11.74
C GLU A 134 14.28 -14.04 -12.90
N LEU A 135 14.21 -12.72 -12.68
CA LEU A 135 13.84 -11.76 -13.73
C LEU A 135 14.78 -11.80 -14.94
N PRO A 136 16.14 -11.80 -14.77
CA PRO A 136 17.04 -11.85 -15.91
C PRO A 136 16.96 -13.14 -16.73
N ARG A 137 16.44 -14.22 -16.14
CA ARG A 137 16.27 -15.51 -16.83
C ARG A 137 14.84 -15.75 -17.31
N THR A 138 13.92 -14.84 -17.01
CA THR A 138 12.53 -14.97 -17.43
C THR A 138 12.40 -14.70 -18.92
N PRO A 139 11.88 -15.64 -19.72
CA PRO A 139 11.71 -15.44 -21.14
C PRO A 139 10.87 -14.20 -21.46
N ARG A 140 11.21 -13.47 -22.51
CA ARG A 140 10.51 -12.27 -22.98
C ARG A 140 10.60 -11.05 -22.05
N VAL A 141 11.39 -11.10 -20.98
CA VAL A 141 11.85 -9.91 -20.28
C VAL A 141 12.91 -9.24 -21.13
N LEU A 142 12.70 -7.97 -21.45
CA LEU A 142 13.58 -7.18 -22.33
C LEU A 142 14.55 -6.33 -21.53
N ALA A 143 14.06 -5.75 -20.41
CA ALA A 143 14.86 -4.93 -19.51
C ALA A 143 14.29 -4.98 -18.09
N VAL A 144 15.17 -4.82 -17.11
CA VAL A 144 14.83 -4.67 -15.69
C VAL A 144 15.52 -3.43 -15.18
N THR A 145 14.75 -2.49 -14.63
CA THR A 145 15.25 -1.31 -13.91
C THR A 145 14.79 -1.38 -12.47
N ALA A 146 15.73 -1.32 -11.54
CA ALA A 146 15.43 -1.38 -10.10
C ALA A 146 15.99 -0.15 -9.40
N TYR A 147 15.14 0.49 -8.62
CA TYR A 147 15.46 1.65 -7.79
C TYR A 147 15.38 1.24 -6.32
N CYS A 148 16.48 1.40 -5.58
CA CYS A 148 16.47 1.19 -4.14
C CYS A 148 15.78 2.37 -3.45
N ARG A 149 14.79 2.15 -2.60
CA ARG A 149 14.21 3.17 -1.72
C ARG A 149 15.24 3.60 -0.68
N LEU A 150 15.53 4.88 -0.60
CA LEU A 150 16.49 5.47 0.34
C LEU A 150 15.79 6.13 1.54
N HIS A 151 14.65 6.78 1.28
CA HIS A 151 13.87 7.49 2.30
C HIS A 151 12.42 7.60 1.85
N GLN A 152 11.48 7.39 2.75
CA GLN A 152 10.05 7.55 2.49
C GLN A 152 9.57 8.88 3.08
N PHE A 153 8.96 9.72 2.25
CA PHE A 153 8.37 11.00 2.67
C PHE A 153 6.89 10.86 3.03
N PHE A 154 6.17 9.96 2.35
CA PHE A 154 4.74 9.71 2.57
C PHE A 154 4.35 8.31 2.09
N GLY A 155 3.38 7.69 2.77
CA GLY A 155 2.87 6.35 2.46
C GLY A 155 3.01 5.38 3.63
N GLY A 156 2.89 4.07 3.39
CA GLY A 156 2.90 3.08 4.47
C GLY A 156 1.69 3.26 5.39
N ALA A 157 1.93 3.53 6.66
CA ALA A 157 0.86 3.81 7.63
C ALA A 157 0.05 5.07 7.31
N GLU A 158 0.62 5.98 6.54
CA GLU A 158 -0.03 7.23 6.12
C GLU A 158 -0.71 7.08 4.76
N GLY A 159 -1.95 6.60 4.76
CA GLY A 159 -2.73 6.44 3.53
C GLY A 159 -3.26 7.76 2.96
N LEU A 160 -3.52 7.79 1.64
CA LEU A 160 -4.03 8.98 0.93
C LEU A 160 -5.32 9.55 1.55
N ILE A 161 -6.15 8.72 2.18
CA ILE A 161 -7.39 9.14 2.83
C ILE A 161 -7.16 10.17 3.94
N LEU A 162 -5.99 10.16 4.59
CA LEU A 162 -5.65 11.13 5.64
C LEU A 162 -5.58 12.57 5.12
N LYS A 163 -5.31 12.73 3.81
CA LYS A 163 -5.28 14.06 3.14
C LYS A 163 -6.67 14.54 2.72
N SER A 164 -7.70 13.71 2.87
CA SER A 164 -9.06 14.00 2.37
C SER A 164 -9.83 15.01 3.21
N GLY A 165 -9.38 15.32 4.44
CA GLY A 165 -10.09 16.22 5.37
C GLY A 165 -11.45 15.68 5.85
N MET A 166 -11.70 14.36 5.76
CA MET A 166 -12.99 13.76 6.12
C MET A 166 -13.28 13.80 7.64
N LEU A 167 -12.24 13.89 8.47
CA LEU A 167 -12.35 14.06 9.92
C LEU A 167 -11.75 15.40 10.34
N SER A 168 -12.31 16.02 11.39
CA SER A 168 -11.74 17.22 11.98
C SER A 168 -10.43 16.90 12.73
N PRO A 169 -9.57 17.90 13.00
CA PRO A 169 -8.36 17.70 13.80
C PRO A 169 -8.62 17.05 15.17
N GLU A 170 -9.71 17.40 15.82
CA GLU A 170 -10.13 16.85 17.13
C GLU A 170 -10.52 15.36 16.98
N GLN A 171 -11.23 15.01 15.91
CA GLN A 171 -11.61 13.63 15.60
C GLN A 171 -10.38 12.77 15.26
N VAL A 172 -9.44 13.34 14.50
CA VAL A 172 -8.15 12.70 14.22
C VAL A 172 -7.38 12.46 15.50
N ALA A 173 -7.22 13.47 16.36
CA ALA A 173 -6.52 13.33 17.65
C ALA A 173 -7.19 12.28 18.56
N ALA A 174 -8.53 12.23 18.60
CA ALA A 174 -9.29 11.27 19.40
C ALA A 174 -9.12 9.81 18.93
N LEU A 175 -8.81 9.56 17.65
CA LEU A 175 -8.65 8.22 17.07
C LEU A 175 -7.21 7.77 16.92
N SER A 176 -6.27 8.72 16.82
CA SER A 176 -4.85 8.40 16.60
C SER A 176 -4.25 7.62 17.78
N PRO A 177 -3.59 6.49 17.51
CA PRO A 177 -2.79 5.81 18.53
C PRO A 177 -1.53 6.64 18.86
N PRO A 178 -0.85 6.33 19.98
CA PRO A 178 0.48 6.89 20.23
C PRO A 178 1.43 6.63 19.06
N ALA A 179 2.27 7.61 18.73
CA ALA A 179 3.28 7.46 17.69
C ALA A 179 4.24 6.29 18.04
N PRO A 180 4.59 5.45 17.07
CA PRO A 180 5.55 4.37 17.29
C PRO A 180 6.93 4.94 17.63
N ARG A 181 7.71 4.15 18.36
CA ARG A 181 9.11 4.46 18.72
C ARG A 181 10.00 3.34 18.18
N PRO A 182 10.46 3.44 16.94
CA PRO A 182 11.34 2.44 16.36
C PRO A 182 12.63 2.30 17.18
N PRO A 183 13.10 1.07 17.42
CA PRO A 183 14.40 0.85 18.07
C PRO A 183 15.55 1.27 17.13
N ALA A 184 16.73 1.48 17.71
CA ALA A 184 17.92 1.84 16.94
C ALA A 184 18.43 0.68 16.06
N GLU A 185 18.18 -0.55 16.47
CA GLU A 185 18.57 -1.74 15.71
C GLU A 185 17.33 -2.41 15.09
N PRO A 186 17.50 -3.07 13.92
CA PRO A 186 16.41 -3.80 13.28
C PRO A 186 15.80 -4.86 14.19
N VAL A 187 14.48 -4.91 14.23
CA VAL A 187 13.73 -5.89 15.01
C VAL A 187 13.81 -7.27 14.35
N ARG A 188 14.18 -8.28 15.13
CA ARG A 188 14.12 -9.67 14.69
C ARG A 188 12.79 -10.29 15.07
N LEU A 189 12.12 -10.88 14.10
CA LEU A 189 10.85 -11.57 14.29
C LEU A 189 11.11 -13.04 14.66
N THR A 190 10.29 -13.58 15.57
CA THR A 190 10.22 -15.01 15.83
C THR A 190 9.31 -15.69 14.79
N ALA A 191 9.35 -17.03 14.73
CA ALA A 191 8.44 -17.78 13.85
C ALA A 191 6.96 -17.55 14.21
N GLU A 192 6.66 -17.32 15.49
CA GLU A 192 5.33 -17.00 15.98
C GLU A 192 4.89 -15.61 15.55
N ASP A 193 5.81 -14.62 15.61
CA ASP A 193 5.54 -13.27 15.07
C ASP A 193 5.20 -13.33 13.59
N GLU A 194 5.96 -14.10 12.81
CA GLU A 194 5.69 -14.26 11.39
C GLU A 194 4.31 -14.87 11.10
N ARG A 195 3.89 -15.87 11.93
CA ARG A 195 2.54 -16.43 11.82
C ARG A 195 1.46 -15.41 12.17
N LEU A 196 1.65 -14.64 13.24
CA LEU A 196 0.76 -13.55 13.64
C LEU A 196 0.60 -12.53 12.51
N LEU A 197 1.73 -12.04 12.00
CA LEU A 197 1.79 -11.02 10.94
C LEU A 197 1.21 -11.54 9.62
N ALA A 198 1.41 -12.81 9.27
CA ALA A 198 0.84 -13.42 8.08
C ALA A 198 -0.69 -13.45 8.10
N VAL A 199 -1.30 -13.71 9.26
CA VAL A 199 -2.77 -13.66 9.42
C VAL A 199 -3.27 -12.22 9.37
N LEU A 200 -2.60 -11.31 10.07
CA LEU A 200 -2.97 -9.89 10.08
C LEU A 200 -2.81 -9.23 8.71
N ALA A 201 -1.87 -9.69 7.89
CA ALA A 201 -1.71 -9.20 6.53
C ALA A 201 -2.89 -9.56 5.61
N GLN A 202 -3.62 -10.64 5.90
CA GLN A 202 -4.85 -11.00 5.17
C GLN A 202 -6.06 -10.21 5.69
N ASP A 203 -6.19 -10.09 7.01
CA ASP A 203 -7.24 -9.32 7.68
C ASP A 203 -6.69 -8.71 8.98
N GLY A 204 -6.39 -7.43 8.95
CA GLY A 204 -5.90 -6.68 10.11
C GLY A 204 -6.86 -6.65 11.29
N ARG A 205 -8.14 -7.00 11.08
CA ARG A 205 -9.17 -7.08 12.11
C ARG A 205 -9.50 -8.51 12.55
N THR A 206 -8.66 -9.50 12.16
CA THR A 206 -8.82 -10.90 12.60
C THR A 206 -9.04 -10.97 14.14
N PRO A 207 -10.06 -11.71 14.59
CA PRO A 207 -10.35 -11.88 16.01
C PRO A 207 -9.22 -12.56 16.78
N VAL A 208 -9.04 -12.20 18.06
CA VAL A 208 -7.97 -12.77 18.91
C VAL A 208 -7.99 -14.30 18.96
N PRO A 209 -9.15 -14.99 19.06
CA PRO A 209 -9.17 -16.46 19.05
C PRO A 209 -8.52 -17.09 17.81
N GLU A 210 -8.70 -16.50 16.62
CA GLU A 210 -8.08 -16.98 15.40
C GLU A 210 -6.56 -16.73 15.38
N LEU A 211 -6.10 -15.59 15.94
CA LEU A 211 -4.69 -15.31 16.13
C LEU A 211 -4.02 -16.29 17.14
N VAL A 212 -4.74 -16.66 18.19
CA VAL A 212 -4.35 -17.72 19.15
C VAL A 212 -4.16 -19.05 18.43
N ALA A 213 -5.12 -19.45 17.60
CA ALA A 213 -5.04 -20.69 16.84
C ALA A 213 -3.85 -20.70 15.86
N ALA A 214 -3.55 -19.57 15.23
CA ALA A 214 -2.45 -19.44 14.26
C ALA A 214 -1.06 -19.45 14.92
N THR A 215 -0.94 -18.86 16.11
CA THR A 215 0.37 -18.68 16.80
C THR A 215 0.67 -19.77 17.83
N GLY A 216 -0.35 -20.37 18.41
CA GLY A 216 -0.24 -21.24 19.58
C GLY A 216 -0.04 -20.49 20.90
N TRP A 217 -0.09 -19.15 20.89
CA TRP A 217 0.05 -18.33 22.10
C TRP A 217 -1.27 -18.19 22.88
N SER A 218 -1.17 -17.80 24.15
CA SER A 218 -2.35 -17.37 24.90
C SER A 218 -2.91 -16.06 24.37
N ALA A 219 -4.20 -15.80 24.61
CA ALA A 219 -4.85 -14.56 24.20
C ALA A 219 -4.18 -13.30 24.80
N SER A 220 -3.65 -13.38 26.01
CA SER A 220 -2.90 -12.29 26.65
C SER A 220 -1.56 -12.04 25.95
N THR A 221 -0.83 -13.11 25.59
CA THR A 221 0.43 -13.04 24.85
C THR A 221 0.21 -12.42 23.47
N VAL A 222 -0.83 -12.85 22.72
CA VAL A 222 -1.18 -12.28 21.41
C VAL A 222 -1.43 -10.78 21.53
N ARG A 223 -2.25 -10.34 22.50
CA ARG A 223 -2.56 -8.90 22.67
C ARG A 223 -1.30 -8.10 23.03
N ARG A 224 -0.50 -8.59 24.00
CA ARG A 224 0.74 -7.95 24.42
C ARG A 224 1.72 -7.85 23.25
N ARG A 225 1.97 -8.94 22.53
CA ARG A 225 2.93 -8.96 21.44
C ARG A 225 2.50 -8.07 20.28
N MET A 226 1.24 -8.07 19.93
CA MET A 226 0.69 -7.16 18.91
C MET A 226 0.85 -5.68 19.32
N ALA A 227 0.65 -5.36 20.61
CA ALA A 227 0.88 -4.01 21.13
C ALA A 227 2.37 -3.62 21.06
N GLU A 228 3.29 -4.53 21.40
CA GLU A 228 4.75 -4.33 21.29
C GLU A 228 5.18 -4.08 19.83
N LEU A 229 4.70 -4.90 18.89
CA LEU A 229 5.00 -4.74 17.46
C LEU A 229 4.46 -3.42 16.89
N ARG A 230 3.30 -2.94 17.38
CA ARG A 230 2.78 -1.62 17.03
C ARG A 230 3.62 -0.50 17.65
N ALA A 231 3.95 -0.61 18.92
CA ALA A 231 4.72 0.40 19.64
C ALA A 231 6.14 0.57 19.07
N SER A 232 6.76 -0.50 18.58
CA SER A 232 8.05 -0.47 17.89
C SER A 232 7.97 -0.04 16.42
N GLY A 233 6.77 0.16 15.86
CA GLY A 233 6.58 0.52 14.46
C GLY A 233 6.77 -0.63 13.47
N VAL A 234 7.01 -1.87 13.95
CA VAL A 234 7.06 -3.06 13.06
C VAL A 234 5.72 -3.30 12.40
N LEU A 235 4.63 -3.28 13.18
CA LEU A 235 3.27 -3.52 12.72
C LEU A 235 2.50 -2.21 12.62
N TYR A 236 1.98 -1.91 11.45
CA TYR A 236 0.98 -0.86 11.24
C TYR A 236 -0.26 -1.43 10.55
N PHE A 237 -1.36 -0.68 10.61
CA PHE A 237 -2.58 -1.04 9.90
C PHE A 237 -2.80 -0.07 8.76
N ASP A 238 -3.14 -0.62 7.59
CA ASP A 238 -3.44 0.13 6.38
C ASP A 238 -4.83 -0.25 5.88
N VAL A 239 -5.52 0.71 5.27
CA VAL A 239 -6.82 0.48 4.64
C VAL A 239 -6.65 0.37 3.14
N GLU A 240 -6.82 -0.83 2.62
CA GLU A 240 -6.86 -1.03 1.17
C GLU A 240 -8.28 -0.79 0.65
N TYR A 241 -8.36 0.06 -0.36
CA TYR A 241 -9.59 0.39 -1.06
C TYR A 241 -9.59 -0.23 -2.44
N ALA A 242 -10.74 -0.73 -2.87
CA ALA A 242 -10.90 -1.09 -4.27
C ALA A 242 -10.74 0.15 -5.17
N THR A 243 -10.06 -0.01 -6.30
CA THR A 243 -9.57 1.09 -7.16
C THR A 243 -10.67 2.07 -7.61
N HIS A 244 -11.93 1.62 -7.70
CA HIS A 244 -13.08 2.41 -8.14
C HIS A 244 -13.77 3.24 -7.04
N VAL A 245 -13.29 3.10 -5.78
CA VAL A 245 -13.98 3.65 -4.60
C VAL A 245 -13.88 5.18 -4.50
N PHE A 246 -12.82 5.76 -5.04
CA PHE A 246 -12.54 7.20 -4.92
C PHE A 246 -12.78 7.94 -6.22
N ASP A 247 -13.69 7.76 -7.05
CA ASP A 247 -13.88 8.51 -8.32
C ASP A 247 -12.57 8.91 -9.06
N ASN A 248 -11.43 8.43 -8.59
CA ASN A 248 -10.09 8.70 -9.08
C ASN A 248 -9.74 7.62 -10.11
N GLY A 249 -10.00 7.93 -11.38
CA GLY A 249 -9.86 6.98 -12.46
C GLY A 249 -8.43 6.63 -12.84
N LEU A 250 -7.44 7.49 -12.52
CA LEU A 250 -6.07 7.36 -12.97
C LEU A 250 -5.08 7.34 -11.81
N ARG A 251 -4.28 6.28 -11.75
CA ARG A 251 -3.07 6.19 -10.93
C ARG A 251 -1.86 6.26 -11.84
N ALA A 252 -0.85 7.05 -11.49
CA ALA A 252 0.39 7.15 -12.25
C ALA A 252 1.61 7.05 -11.33
N ALA A 253 2.64 6.34 -11.81
CA ALA A 253 3.98 6.48 -11.28
C ALA A 253 4.62 7.72 -11.89
N VAL A 254 5.23 8.58 -11.07
CA VAL A 254 5.94 9.78 -11.50
C VAL A 254 7.34 9.72 -10.92
N LEU A 255 8.33 9.79 -11.81
CA LEU A 255 9.74 9.79 -11.47
C LEU A 255 10.31 11.17 -11.77
N LEU A 256 11.08 11.71 -10.82
CA LEU A 256 11.64 13.06 -10.94
C LEU A 256 13.14 13.02 -10.66
N SER A 257 13.86 13.92 -11.31
CA SER A 257 15.27 14.20 -11.03
C SER A 257 15.41 15.56 -10.36
N VAL A 258 16.10 15.59 -9.23
CA VAL A 258 16.29 16.77 -8.38
C VAL A 258 17.75 16.81 -7.94
N PRO A 259 18.41 17.99 -7.85
CA PRO A 259 19.76 18.10 -7.29
C PRO A 259 19.81 17.51 -5.85
N PRO A 260 20.86 16.78 -5.48
CA PRO A 260 20.96 16.15 -4.16
C PRO A 260 20.76 17.10 -2.98
N ALA A 261 21.24 18.34 -3.08
CA ALA A 261 21.08 19.36 -2.03
C ALA A 261 19.62 19.78 -1.80
N LYS A 262 18.73 19.52 -2.75
CA LYS A 262 17.31 19.87 -2.73
C LYS A 262 16.36 18.68 -2.56
N LEU A 263 16.93 17.48 -2.62
CA LEU A 263 16.15 16.23 -2.64
C LEU A 263 15.19 16.11 -1.46
N HIS A 264 15.65 16.41 -0.25
CA HIS A 264 14.81 16.29 0.95
C HIS A 264 13.65 17.31 0.95
N ALA A 265 13.95 18.58 0.71
CA ALA A 265 12.94 19.64 0.71
C ALA A 265 11.89 19.46 -0.40
N THR A 266 12.34 19.10 -1.61
CA THR A 266 11.42 18.82 -2.73
C THR A 266 10.58 17.58 -2.47
N GLY A 267 11.16 16.51 -1.88
CA GLY A 267 10.43 15.32 -1.49
C GLY A 267 9.33 15.59 -0.46
N GLN A 268 9.62 16.41 0.55
CA GLN A 268 8.63 16.85 1.55
C GLN A 268 7.51 17.71 0.92
N ALA A 269 7.86 18.65 0.05
CA ALA A 269 6.87 19.48 -0.63
C ALA A 269 5.91 18.63 -1.49
N LEU A 270 6.46 17.72 -2.29
CA LEU A 270 5.66 16.78 -3.10
C LEU A 270 4.79 15.85 -2.24
N ALA A 271 5.33 15.37 -1.11
CA ALA A 271 4.59 14.52 -0.17
C ALA A 271 3.35 15.23 0.42
N ALA A 272 3.36 16.54 0.53
CA ALA A 272 2.22 17.32 1.02
C ALA A 272 1.07 17.47 -0.01
N HIS A 273 1.33 17.24 -1.30
CA HIS A 273 0.32 17.41 -2.34
C HIS A 273 -0.85 16.40 -2.14
N PRO A 274 -2.11 16.84 -2.27
CA PRO A 274 -3.28 15.99 -2.04
C PRO A 274 -3.40 14.82 -3.03
N GLN A 275 -2.79 14.94 -4.20
CA GLN A 275 -2.80 13.88 -5.22
C GLN A 275 -1.76 12.78 -4.96
N VAL A 276 -0.77 13.02 -4.09
CA VAL A 276 0.34 12.09 -3.85
C VAL A 276 -0.06 11.04 -2.81
N ALA A 277 -0.17 9.80 -3.26
CA ALA A 277 -0.48 8.64 -2.43
C ALA A 277 0.76 7.96 -1.85
N PHE A 278 1.92 8.16 -2.49
CA PHE A 278 3.22 7.66 -2.02
C PHE A 278 4.33 8.56 -2.54
N ALA A 279 5.35 8.82 -1.72
CA ALA A 279 6.53 9.59 -2.10
C ALA A 279 7.79 9.05 -1.41
N CYS A 280 8.85 8.80 -2.18
CA CYS A 280 10.13 8.37 -1.64
C CYS A 280 11.33 8.87 -2.46
N ALA A 281 12.48 9.01 -1.78
CA ALA A 281 13.77 9.15 -2.45
C ALA A 281 14.28 7.77 -2.88
N THR A 282 14.94 7.71 -4.03
CA THR A 282 15.46 6.46 -4.61
C THR A 282 16.89 6.62 -5.13
N THR A 283 17.56 5.51 -5.37
CA THR A 283 18.77 5.48 -6.21
C THR A 283 18.42 5.69 -7.69
N GLY A 284 19.41 5.99 -8.51
CA GLY A 284 19.26 6.08 -9.97
C GLY A 284 19.15 7.51 -10.49
N PRO A 285 18.97 7.68 -11.81
CA PRO A 285 18.91 9.00 -12.45
C PRO A 285 17.66 9.79 -12.05
N ALA A 286 16.53 9.13 -11.86
CA ALA A 286 15.35 9.68 -11.22
C ALA A 286 15.43 9.34 -9.73
N ASN A 287 15.71 10.34 -8.89
CA ASN A 287 15.96 10.15 -7.47
C ASN A 287 14.77 10.46 -6.54
N LEU A 288 13.62 10.79 -7.12
CA LEU A 288 12.32 10.85 -6.45
C LEU A 288 11.30 10.00 -7.22
N PHE A 289 10.55 9.20 -6.49
CA PHE A 289 9.45 8.40 -6.99
C PHE A 289 8.16 8.77 -6.27
N LEU A 290 7.09 9.02 -7.05
CA LEU A 290 5.75 9.28 -6.52
C LEU A 290 4.75 8.29 -7.12
N THR A 291 3.71 7.99 -6.34
CA THR A 291 2.44 7.48 -6.86
C THR A 291 1.41 8.59 -6.75
N VAL A 292 0.91 9.03 -7.90
CA VAL A 292 -0.09 10.10 -8.02
C VAL A 292 -1.45 9.49 -8.35
N VAL A 293 -2.50 10.00 -7.71
CA VAL A 293 -3.89 9.55 -7.92
C VAL A 293 -4.73 10.76 -8.29
N VAL A 294 -5.27 10.74 -9.51
CA VAL A 294 -6.04 11.84 -10.09
C VAL A 294 -7.28 11.31 -10.82
N LYS A 295 -8.17 12.20 -11.20
CA LYS A 295 -9.42 11.82 -11.84
C LYS A 295 -9.22 11.18 -13.22
N ASP A 296 -8.37 11.78 -14.05
CA ASP A 296 -8.16 11.41 -15.46
C ASP A 296 -6.80 11.93 -15.96
N SER A 297 -6.53 11.76 -17.26
CA SER A 297 -5.30 12.22 -17.91
C SER A 297 -5.18 13.74 -17.97
N GLU A 298 -6.29 14.47 -18.08
CA GLU A 298 -6.31 15.93 -18.05
C GLU A 298 -5.87 16.45 -16.68
N ALA A 299 -6.39 15.84 -15.60
CA ALA A 299 -5.99 16.13 -14.23
C ALA A 299 -4.52 15.76 -13.96
N LEU A 300 -3.99 14.69 -14.58
CA LEU A 300 -2.56 14.37 -14.53
C LEU A 300 -1.72 15.45 -15.23
N TYR A 301 -2.13 15.86 -16.44
CA TYR A 301 -1.46 16.94 -17.16
C TYR A 301 -1.44 18.23 -16.33
N ALA A 302 -2.59 18.65 -15.79
CA ALA A 302 -2.69 19.83 -14.95
C ALA A 302 -1.80 19.74 -13.69
N TYR A 303 -1.71 18.57 -13.07
CA TYR A 303 -0.83 18.33 -11.92
C TYR A 303 0.65 18.48 -12.29
N LEU A 304 1.08 17.93 -13.42
CA LEU A 304 2.47 17.99 -13.88
C LEU A 304 2.88 19.39 -14.32
N THR A 305 1.98 20.13 -15.01
CA THR A 305 2.27 21.47 -15.55
C THR A 305 1.97 22.62 -14.58
N GLY A 306 1.31 22.36 -13.47
CA GLY A 306 1.05 23.30 -12.38
C GLY A 306 1.89 22.93 -11.14
N PRO A 307 1.32 22.21 -10.15
CA PRO A 307 1.99 21.98 -8.87
C PRO A 307 3.42 21.39 -8.95
N VAL A 308 3.69 20.50 -9.92
CA VAL A 308 5.04 19.96 -10.11
C VAL A 308 5.96 20.98 -10.78
N ALA A 309 5.48 21.70 -11.79
CA ALA A 309 6.25 22.72 -12.50
C ALA A 309 6.57 23.96 -11.65
N GLU A 310 5.79 24.20 -10.59
CA GLU A 310 6.08 25.28 -9.61
C GLU A 310 7.25 24.97 -8.70
N LEU A 311 7.76 23.72 -8.67
CA LEU A 311 8.94 23.33 -7.91
C LEU A 311 10.21 23.59 -8.73
N PRO A 312 11.00 24.65 -8.40
CA PRO A 312 12.08 25.13 -9.26
C PRO A 312 13.25 24.16 -9.38
N ASP A 313 13.36 23.23 -8.44
CA ASP A 313 14.47 22.27 -8.39
C ASP A 313 14.18 20.97 -9.19
N VAL A 314 12.99 20.80 -9.75
CA VAL A 314 12.65 19.66 -10.60
C VAL A 314 13.24 19.85 -11.99
N GLN A 315 14.18 18.98 -12.39
CA GLN A 315 14.91 19.07 -13.64
C GLN A 315 14.32 18.18 -14.74
N HIS A 316 13.78 17.02 -14.36
CA HIS A 316 13.22 16.05 -15.29
C HIS A 316 12.03 15.35 -14.65
N VAL A 317 11.03 15.03 -15.48
CA VAL A 317 9.82 14.32 -15.06
C VAL A 317 9.48 13.25 -16.08
N GLU A 318 9.30 12.03 -15.59
CA GLU A 318 8.69 10.92 -16.35
C GLU A 318 7.40 10.50 -15.66
N SER A 319 6.37 10.17 -16.42
CA SER A 319 5.11 9.72 -15.87
C SER A 319 4.57 8.49 -16.61
N TYR A 320 4.11 7.51 -15.84
CA TYR A 320 3.63 6.23 -16.32
C TYR A 320 2.28 5.89 -15.72
N PRO A 321 1.18 6.08 -16.46
CA PRO A 321 -0.14 5.66 -16.03
C PRO A 321 -0.20 4.14 -15.79
N LEU A 322 -0.79 3.73 -14.68
CA LEU A 322 -1.10 2.34 -14.39
C LEU A 322 -2.39 1.95 -15.12
N VAL A 323 -2.28 0.96 -16.00
CA VAL A 323 -3.43 0.43 -16.73
C VAL A 323 -4.25 -0.51 -15.85
N ARG A 324 -3.55 -1.30 -15.00
CA ARG A 324 -4.17 -2.29 -14.12
C ARG A 324 -3.31 -2.55 -12.89
N THR A 325 -3.93 -2.57 -11.71
CA THR A 325 -3.30 -3.07 -10.49
C THR A 325 -3.71 -4.53 -10.26
N LEU A 326 -2.74 -5.42 -10.08
CA LEU A 326 -2.97 -6.85 -9.83
C LEU A 326 -2.83 -7.19 -8.35
N LYS A 327 -1.98 -6.45 -7.63
CA LYS A 327 -1.75 -6.64 -6.20
C LYS A 327 -1.53 -5.28 -5.54
N GLY A 328 -2.14 -5.08 -4.39
CA GLY A 328 -1.95 -3.91 -3.52
C GLY A 328 -0.82 -4.09 -2.51
N PRO A 329 -0.91 -3.44 -1.34
CA PRO A 329 0.14 -3.47 -0.32
C PRO A 329 0.25 -4.84 0.36
N GLY A 330 -0.85 -5.58 0.48
CA GLY A 330 -0.92 -6.88 1.15
C GLY A 330 -0.97 -8.06 0.20
N PRO A 331 -1.09 -9.27 0.75
CA PRO A 331 -1.28 -10.48 -0.04
C PRO A 331 -2.61 -10.45 -0.81
N LEU A 332 -2.65 -11.16 -1.92
CA LEU A 332 -3.90 -11.33 -2.66
C LEU A 332 -4.98 -11.92 -1.74
N PRO A 333 -6.24 -11.46 -1.85
CA PRO A 333 -7.33 -12.10 -1.12
C PRO A 333 -7.37 -13.59 -1.47
N PRO A 334 -7.71 -14.46 -0.52
CA PRO A 334 -7.97 -15.85 -0.84
C PRO A 334 -9.03 -15.90 -1.93
N GLY A 335 -8.73 -16.61 -3.04
CA GLY A 335 -9.67 -16.76 -4.14
C GLY A 335 -10.98 -17.38 -3.63
N PRO A 336 -12.12 -17.22 -4.35
CA PRO A 336 -13.34 -17.92 -3.98
C PRO A 336 -13.01 -19.41 -3.87
N VAL A 337 -13.34 -19.98 -2.71
CA VAL A 337 -13.26 -21.44 -2.52
C VAL A 337 -14.11 -22.05 -3.63
N ARG A 338 -13.45 -22.68 -4.61
CA ARG A 338 -14.17 -23.50 -5.60
C ARG A 338 -14.65 -24.74 -4.82
N GLY A 339 -15.92 -24.68 -4.38
CA GLY A 339 -16.64 -25.85 -3.92
C GLY A 339 -17.00 -26.78 -5.08
#